data_266965d3587d00c0c28b9f8a9da99cf1
#
_entry.id   266965d3587d00c0c28b9f8a9da99cf1
#
_cell.length_a   1.000
_cell.length_b   1.000
_cell.length_c   1.000
_cell.angle_alpha   90.00
_cell.angle_beta   90.00
_cell.angle_gamma   90.00
#
_symmetry.space_group_name_H-M   'P 1'
#
loop_
_entity.id
_entity.type
_entity.pdbx_description
1 polymer ?
#
loop_
_entity_poly.entity_id
_entity_poly.type
_entity_poly.pdbx_seq_one_letter_code
_entity_poly.pdbx_strand_id
1 'polypeptide(L)'
;MNPRKRLSLSMRVFVLFAVGLLVFAVIKTSISTTAQSSKRELDDRVPGHLPIKIKIKKEKEEGFQNLKNEHWARYFQLEVKNTGNRPIYALSLVWVLAEVKMPDGNPYGSTFKYGRNEFITVPGETPKPEDVPIQPGETYVFKLLNSSVEGWEGWARDNHLQQPKSVLVFFNFLCFGDGTGWEGPQGQRFDRPKRLAFNPLTEGLPVAASNRYDENVRTQSDFP
;
A
#
# COMPACT_ATOMS: atom_id res chain seq x y z
N MET A 1 0.06 51.05 60.04
CA MET A 1 -0.50 49.71 60.41
C MET A 1 -1.31 49.15 59.27
N ASN A 2 -0.84 48.08 58.64
CA ASN A 2 -1.43 47.51 57.46
C ASN A 2 -2.09 46.16 57.82
N PRO A 3 -3.41 46.00 57.85
CA PRO A 3 -4.04 44.72 58.18
C PRO A 3 -4.02 43.77 57.02
N ARG A 4 -3.08 42.84 57.03
CA ARG A 4 -3.08 41.68 56.11
C ARG A 4 -4.30 40.81 56.43
N LYS A 5 -5.36 40.87 55.64
CA LYS A 5 -6.48 39.94 55.70
C LYS A 5 -5.96 38.51 55.37
N ARG A 6 -5.85 37.67 56.41
CA ARG A 6 -5.57 36.23 56.24
C ARG A 6 -6.85 35.59 55.71
N LEU A 7 -6.86 35.16 54.45
CA LEU A 7 -7.92 34.28 53.96
C LEU A 7 -7.96 33.01 54.78
N SER A 8 -9.16 32.63 55.22
CA SER A 8 -9.36 31.44 56.04
C SER A 8 -9.00 30.16 55.27
N LEU A 9 -8.49 29.16 56.00
CA LEU A 9 -8.04 27.89 55.44
C LEU A 9 -9.13 27.18 54.60
N SER A 10 -10.38 27.34 55.01
CA SER A 10 -11.56 26.80 54.31
C SER A 10 -11.74 27.37 52.89
N MET A 11 -11.44 28.66 52.67
CA MET A 11 -11.55 29.30 51.38
C MET A 11 -10.46 28.84 50.39
N ARG A 12 -9.27 28.48 50.89
CA ARG A 12 -8.16 27.93 50.08
C ARG A 12 -8.44 26.52 49.57
N VAL A 13 -9.06 25.69 50.44
CA VAL A 13 -9.45 24.31 50.06
C VAL A 13 -10.54 24.33 48.96
N PHE A 14 -11.52 25.26 49.08
CA PHE A 14 -12.60 25.37 48.07
C PHE A 14 -12.10 25.80 46.70
N VAL A 15 -11.11 26.72 46.65
CA VAL A 15 -10.50 27.18 45.36
C VAL A 15 -9.69 26.06 44.70
N LEU A 16 -8.96 25.25 45.49
CA LEU A 16 -8.21 24.11 44.91
C LEU A 16 -9.14 22.99 44.43
N PHE A 17 -10.30 22.78 45.06
CA PHE A 17 -11.28 21.79 44.59
C PHE A 17 -11.99 22.25 43.29
N ALA A 18 -12.30 23.54 43.14
CA ALA A 18 -12.91 24.11 41.97
C ALA A 18 -11.98 24.06 40.75
N VAL A 19 -10.67 24.33 40.93
CA VAL A 19 -9.66 24.24 39.87
C VAL A 19 -9.43 22.78 39.48
N GLY A 20 -9.42 21.83 40.42
CA GLY A 20 -9.31 20.39 40.11
C GLY A 20 -10.48 19.86 39.28
N LEU A 21 -11.71 20.28 39.59
CA LEU A 21 -12.91 19.90 38.82
C LEU A 21 -12.91 20.48 37.35
N LEU A 22 -12.43 21.71 37.19
CA LEU A 22 -12.30 22.35 35.87
C LEU A 22 -11.26 21.64 35.00
N VAL A 23 -10.14 21.20 35.54
CA VAL A 23 -9.10 20.45 34.81
C VAL A 23 -9.62 19.06 34.39
N PHE A 24 -10.42 18.40 35.25
CA PHE A 24 -11.03 17.12 34.90
C PHE A 24 -12.10 17.22 33.80
N ALA A 25 -12.83 18.33 33.72
CA ALA A 25 -13.81 18.59 32.68
C ALA A 25 -13.15 18.83 31.30
N VAL A 26 -11.99 19.49 31.25
CA VAL A 26 -11.25 19.77 30.01
C VAL A 26 -10.59 18.50 29.45
N ILE A 27 -10.17 17.55 30.30
CA ILE A 27 -9.55 16.29 29.82
C ILE A 27 -10.60 15.36 29.17
N LYS A 28 -11.87 15.44 29.54
CA LYS A 28 -12.94 14.61 28.94
C LYS A 28 -13.41 15.05 27.55
N THR A 29 -13.06 16.26 27.09
CA THR A 29 -13.52 16.78 25.79
C THR A 29 -12.55 16.52 24.63
N SER A 30 -11.41 15.86 24.87
CA SER A 30 -10.44 15.53 23.81
C SER A 30 -10.44 14.06 23.40
N ILE A 31 -11.47 13.29 23.77
CA ILE A 31 -11.73 12.04 23.06
C ILE A 31 -12.37 12.44 21.74
N SER A 32 -11.54 12.74 20.74
CA SER A 32 -11.98 12.74 19.34
C SER A 32 -12.55 11.34 19.11
N THR A 33 -13.87 11.25 19.19
CA THR A 33 -14.62 10.14 18.64
C THR A 33 -14.31 10.21 17.16
N THR A 34 -13.26 9.52 16.72
CA THR A 34 -13.05 9.22 15.31
C THR A 34 -14.33 8.52 14.92
N ALA A 35 -15.20 9.22 14.21
CA ALA A 35 -16.45 8.64 13.69
C ALA A 35 -16.00 7.39 12.94
N GLN A 36 -16.32 6.22 13.50
CA GLN A 36 -15.92 4.94 12.94
C GLN A 36 -16.58 4.89 11.56
N SER A 37 -15.76 4.95 10.50
CA SER A 37 -16.27 4.93 9.13
C SER A 37 -17.27 3.79 8.98
N SER A 38 -18.45 4.11 8.48
CA SER A 38 -19.49 3.12 8.19
C SER A 38 -19.23 2.39 6.86
N LYS A 39 -18.13 2.72 6.20
CA LYS A 39 -17.76 2.22 4.87
C LYS A 39 -16.32 1.72 4.88
N ARG A 40 -16.04 0.73 4.00
CA ARG A 40 -14.66 0.32 3.72
C ARG A 40 -13.95 1.40 2.93
N GLU A 41 -12.73 1.71 3.33
CA GLU A 41 -11.92 2.76 2.73
C GLU A 41 -10.75 2.19 1.92
N LEU A 42 -10.41 2.86 0.82
CA LEU A 42 -9.13 2.70 0.15
C LEU A 42 -8.16 3.69 0.79
N ASP A 43 -7.16 3.19 1.52
CA ASP A 43 -6.09 4.01 2.08
C ASP A 43 -4.93 4.07 1.07
N ASP A 44 -4.91 5.13 0.28
CA ASP A 44 -3.90 5.39 -0.75
C ASP A 44 -2.60 5.89 -0.12
N ARG A 45 -1.58 5.02 -0.10
CA ARG A 45 -0.23 5.30 0.38
C ARG A 45 0.79 5.46 -0.76
N VAL A 46 0.31 5.66 -1.98
CA VAL A 46 1.17 5.94 -3.14
C VAL A 46 1.75 7.36 -3.01
N PRO A 47 3.07 7.55 -3.08
CA PRO A 47 3.68 8.87 -2.99
C PRO A 47 3.16 9.83 -4.07
N GLY A 48 2.73 11.03 -3.66
CA GLY A 48 2.06 12.00 -4.55
C GLY A 48 2.93 12.58 -5.68
N HIS A 49 4.26 12.38 -5.62
CA HIS A 49 5.18 12.81 -6.69
C HIS A 49 5.28 11.80 -7.84
N LEU A 50 4.73 10.59 -7.68
CA LEU A 50 4.75 9.57 -8.72
C LEU A 50 3.74 9.90 -9.83
N PRO A 51 4.05 9.55 -11.08
CA PRO A 51 3.21 9.88 -12.24
C PRO A 51 2.01 8.94 -12.38
N ILE A 52 1.40 8.53 -11.27
CA ILE A 52 0.20 7.70 -11.24
C ILE A 52 -0.81 8.24 -10.25
N LYS A 53 -2.08 7.97 -10.49
CA LYS A 53 -3.18 8.14 -9.53
C LYS A 53 -3.99 6.87 -9.46
N ILE A 54 -4.38 6.49 -8.24
CA ILE A 54 -5.19 5.31 -8.01
C ILE A 54 -6.57 5.67 -7.45
N LYS A 55 -7.56 4.85 -7.73
CA LYS A 55 -8.89 4.89 -7.13
C LYS A 55 -9.62 3.57 -7.34
N ILE A 56 -10.67 3.33 -6.59
CA ILE A 56 -11.61 2.23 -6.89
C ILE A 56 -12.38 2.57 -8.18
N LYS A 57 -12.57 1.56 -9.03
CA LYS A 57 -13.38 1.70 -10.23
C LYS A 57 -14.81 2.11 -9.86
N LYS A 58 -15.33 3.18 -10.45
CA LYS A 58 -16.59 3.83 -10.06
C LYS A 58 -17.78 2.85 -9.95
N GLU A 59 -17.94 1.96 -10.93
CA GLU A 59 -19.05 0.99 -10.96
C GLU A 59 -18.91 -0.13 -9.92
N LYS A 60 -17.78 -0.20 -9.22
CA LYS A 60 -17.47 -1.17 -8.17
C LYS A 60 -17.42 -0.56 -6.78
N GLU A 61 -17.42 0.76 -6.70
CA GLU A 61 -17.18 1.51 -5.46
C GLU A 61 -18.21 1.18 -4.37
N GLU A 62 -19.49 1.14 -4.70
CA GLU A 62 -20.55 0.83 -3.74
C GLU A 62 -20.38 -0.58 -3.14
N GLY A 63 -20.15 -1.57 -3.99
CA GLY A 63 -19.93 -2.95 -3.54
C GLY A 63 -18.65 -3.12 -2.72
N PHE A 64 -17.59 -2.37 -3.06
CA PHE A 64 -16.35 -2.33 -2.30
C PHE A 64 -16.55 -1.66 -0.93
N GLN A 65 -17.18 -0.48 -0.89
CA GLN A 65 -17.34 0.32 0.33
C GLN A 65 -18.29 -0.32 1.35
N ASN A 66 -19.23 -1.14 0.91
CA ASN A 66 -20.22 -1.75 1.79
C ASN A 66 -19.58 -2.75 2.76
N LEU A 67 -19.50 -2.42 4.06
CA LEU A 67 -18.95 -3.30 5.10
C LEU A 67 -19.76 -4.57 5.34
N LYS A 68 -21.05 -4.60 4.93
CA LYS A 68 -21.89 -5.79 5.04
C LYS A 68 -21.70 -6.74 3.85
N ASN A 69 -20.99 -6.32 2.81
CA ASN A 69 -20.70 -7.14 1.65
C ASN A 69 -19.55 -8.10 1.94
N GLU A 70 -19.85 -9.35 2.19
CA GLU A 70 -18.84 -10.41 2.41
C GLU A 70 -18.03 -10.72 1.14
N HIS A 71 -18.58 -10.40 -0.03
CA HIS A 71 -17.95 -10.59 -1.34
C HIS A 71 -17.23 -9.33 -1.86
N TRP A 72 -16.86 -8.41 -0.99
CA TRP A 72 -16.24 -7.12 -1.35
C TRP A 72 -14.99 -7.28 -2.23
N ALA A 73 -14.24 -8.36 -2.07
CA ALA A 73 -13.03 -8.64 -2.86
C ALA A 73 -13.31 -8.75 -4.37
N ARG A 74 -14.52 -9.17 -4.77
CA ARG A 74 -14.97 -9.19 -6.18
C ARG A 74 -15.18 -7.79 -6.75
N TYR A 75 -15.35 -6.79 -5.87
CA TYR A 75 -15.53 -5.38 -6.21
C TYR A 75 -14.24 -4.58 -6.06
N PHE A 76 -13.18 -5.19 -5.51
CA PHE A 76 -11.88 -4.54 -5.40
C PHE A 76 -11.20 -4.50 -6.76
N GLN A 77 -11.57 -3.48 -7.56
CA GLN A 77 -10.99 -3.16 -8.85
C GLN A 77 -10.33 -1.79 -8.75
N LEU A 78 -9.00 -1.77 -8.89
CA LEU A 78 -8.18 -0.59 -8.73
C LEU A 78 -7.86 0.02 -10.10
N GLU A 79 -8.40 1.19 -10.40
CA GLU A 79 -7.99 1.99 -11.54
C GLU A 79 -6.68 2.69 -11.23
N VAL A 80 -5.71 2.55 -12.13
CA VAL A 80 -4.44 3.27 -12.10
C VAL A 80 -4.30 4.07 -13.37
N LYS A 81 -4.32 5.39 -13.24
CA LYS A 81 -4.13 6.32 -14.34
C LYS A 81 -2.67 6.73 -14.43
N ASN A 82 -2.06 6.61 -15.61
CA ASN A 82 -0.78 7.26 -15.90
C ASN A 82 -1.00 8.78 -16.04
N THR A 83 -0.53 9.55 -15.06
CA THR A 83 -0.62 11.02 -15.06
C THR A 83 0.65 11.70 -15.56
N GLY A 84 1.67 10.91 -15.89
CA GLY A 84 2.93 11.41 -16.43
C GLY A 84 2.86 11.63 -17.94
N ASN A 85 4.01 11.98 -18.49
CA ASN A 85 4.22 12.22 -19.93
C ASN A 85 4.99 11.07 -20.62
N ARG A 86 5.20 9.95 -19.93
CA ARG A 86 5.97 8.79 -20.43
C ARG A 86 5.15 7.51 -20.30
N PRO A 87 5.30 6.55 -21.26
CA PRO A 87 4.65 5.26 -21.17
C PRO A 87 5.21 4.43 -20.01
N ILE A 88 4.33 3.74 -19.26
CA ILE A 88 4.69 2.85 -18.16
C ILE A 88 4.68 1.41 -18.65
N TYR A 89 5.81 0.74 -18.68
CA TYR A 89 5.96 -0.64 -19.14
C TYR A 89 5.82 -1.68 -18.01
N ALA A 90 6.14 -1.27 -16.77
CA ALA A 90 5.91 -2.12 -15.61
C ALA A 90 5.46 -1.29 -14.41
N LEU A 91 4.53 -1.86 -13.65
CA LEU A 91 4.01 -1.27 -12.41
C LEU A 91 3.72 -2.38 -11.41
N SER A 92 4.13 -2.16 -10.17
CA SER A 92 3.84 -3.04 -9.04
C SER A 92 3.30 -2.24 -7.88
N LEU A 93 2.13 -2.64 -7.37
CA LEU A 93 1.49 -2.08 -6.19
C LEU A 93 1.22 -3.21 -5.19
N VAL A 94 1.49 -2.96 -3.92
CA VAL A 94 1.17 -3.90 -2.83
C VAL A 94 -0.09 -3.43 -2.14
N TRP A 95 -1.07 -4.31 -1.98
CA TRP A 95 -2.24 -4.04 -1.16
C TRP A 95 -2.24 -4.91 0.09
N VAL A 96 -2.72 -4.35 1.19
CA VAL A 96 -2.65 -4.96 2.52
C VAL A 96 -3.93 -4.71 3.31
N LEU A 97 -4.39 -5.72 4.03
CA LEU A 97 -5.44 -5.63 5.05
C LEU A 97 -4.76 -5.59 6.43
N ALA A 98 -4.45 -4.39 6.92
CA ALA A 98 -3.69 -4.24 8.17
C ALA A 98 -4.38 -4.85 9.40
N GLU A 99 -5.71 -4.92 9.38
CA GLU A 99 -6.55 -5.45 10.44
C GLU A 99 -6.59 -6.99 10.46
N VAL A 100 -6.18 -7.63 9.35
CA VAL A 100 -6.22 -9.10 9.18
C VAL A 100 -4.82 -9.66 9.28
N LYS A 101 -4.62 -10.55 10.25
CA LYS A 101 -3.33 -11.20 10.49
C LYS A 101 -3.33 -12.64 10.00
N MET A 102 -2.29 -13.00 9.29
CA MET A 102 -1.97 -14.38 8.93
C MET A 102 -1.45 -15.13 10.17
N PRO A 103 -1.42 -16.48 10.15
CA PRO A 103 -0.88 -17.29 11.27
C PRO A 103 0.55 -16.93 11.69
N ASP A 104 1.35 -16.42 10.76
CA ASP A 104 2.73 -15.95 11.01
C ASP A 104 2.81 -14.54 11.63
N GLY A 105 1.64 -13.89 11.88
CA GLY A 105 1.53 -12.55 12.44
C GLY A 105 1.63 -11.42 11.41
N ASN A 106 1.97 -11.72 10.16
CA ASN A 106 2.01 -10.72 9.10
C ASN A 106 0.61 -10.28 8.67
N PRO A 107 0.41 -9.05 8.19
CA PRO A 107 -0.87 -8.64 7.63
C PRO A 107 -1.15 -9.41 6.33
N TYR A 108 -2.42 -9.73 6.09
CA TYR A 108 -2.85 -10.32 4.82
C TYR A 108 -2.70 -9.31 3.68
N GLY A 109 -2.16 -9.74 2.55
CA GLY A 109 -2.00 -8.88 1.39
C GLY A 109 -1.44 -9.60 0.18
N SER A 110 -1.35 -8.88 -0.93
CA SER A 110 -0.76 -9.39 -2.18
C SER A 110 -0.28 -8.23 -3.05
N THR A 111 0.17 -8.57 -4.25
CA THR A 111 0.76 -7.61 -5.18
C THR A 111 -0.02 -7.59 -6.49
N PHE A 112 -0.39 -6.39 -6.94
CA PHE A 112 -0.80 -6.15 -8.32
C PHE A 112 0.44 -5.92 -9.18
N LYS A 113 0.51 -6.58 -10.31
CA LYS A 113 1.62 -6.45 -11.27
C LYS A 113 1.09 -6.17 -12.67
N TYR A 114 1.72 -5.23 -13.35
CA TYR A 114 1.54 -4.93 -14.77
C TYR A 114 2.88 -5.04 -15.49
N GLY A 115 2.87 -5.54 -16.71
CA GLY A 115 4.07 -5.74 -17.51
C GLY A 115 4.82 -7.02 -17.15
N ARG A 116 5.92 -7.25 -17.89
CA ARG A 116 6.76 -8.43 -17.69
C ARG A 116 7.57 -8.33 -16.41
N ASN A 117 7.76 -9.47 -15.75
CA ASN A 117 8.52 -9.53 -14.48
C ASN A 117 9.99 -9.13 -14.67
N GLU A 118 10.55 -9.34 -15.86
CA GLU A 118 11.93 -8.99 -16.20
C GLU A 118 12.24 -7.51 -16.04
N PHE A 119 11.27 -6.62 -16.24
CA PHE A 119 11.47 -5.19 -15.95
C PHE A 119 11.79 -4.94 -14.47
N ILE A 120 11.33 -5.82 -13.57
CA ILE A 120 11.57 -5.72 -12.13
C ILE A 120 12.88 -6.42 -11.76
N THR A 121 13.13 -7.62 -12.33
CA THR A 121 14.20 -8.52 -11.90
C THR A 121 15.50 -8.38 -12.67
N VAL A 122 15.44 -7.85 -13.91
CA VAL A 122 16.62 -7.70 -14.78
C VAL A 122 16.96 -6.22 -14.95
N PRO A 123 18.07 -5.75 -14.38
CA PRO A 123 18.49 -4.37 -14.56
C PRO A 123 18.70 -4.03 -16.04
N GLY A 124 18.17 -2.89 -16.49
CA GLY A 124 18.33 -2.42 -17.86
C GLY A 124 17.53 -3.19 -18.91
N GLU A 125 16.56 -4.02 -18.51
CA GLU A 125 15.63 -4.68 -19.44
C GLU A 125 14.93 -3.63 -20.30
N THR A 126 14.79 -3.92 -21.60
CA THR A 126 14.18 -3.03 -22.60
C THR A 126 12.86 -3.61 -23.10
N PRO A 127 11.93 -2.74 -23.55
CA PRO A 127 10.69 -3.18 -24.13
C PRO A 127 10.90 -4.01 -25.39
N LYS A 128 10.05 -5.02 -25.53
CA LYS A 128 9.90 -5.83 -26.74
C LYS A 128 8.68 -5.35 -27.53
N PRO A 129 8.57 -5.70 -28.82
CA PRO A 129 7.42 -5.29 -29.65
C PRO A 129 6.05 -5.70 -29.09
N GLU A 130 6.00 -6.81 -28.34
CA GLU A 130 4.78 -7.33 -27.72
C GLU A 130 4.42 -6.65 -26.39
N ASP A 131 5.33 -5.87 -25.79
CA ASP A 131 5.07 -5.17 -24.54
C ASP A 131 4.13 -3.97 -24.78
N VAL A 132 2.95 -4.03 -24.21
CA VAL A 132 1.96 -2.96 -24.29
C VAL A 132 2.12 -2.06 -23.06
N PRO A 133 2.54 -0.79 -23.20
CA PRO A 133 2.65 0.10 -22.04
C PRO A 133 1.31 0.77 -21.69
N ILE A 134 1.17 1.24 -20.46
CA ILE A 134 0.11 2.20 -20.09
C ILE A 134 0.55 3.58 -20.59
N GLN A 135 -0.12 4.09 -21.62
CA GLN A 135 0.21 5.36 -22.26
C GLN A 135 -0.06 6.56 -21.33
N PRO A 136 0.59 7.73 -21.55
CA PRO A 136 0.22 8.97 -20.88
C PRO A 136 -1.28 9.25 -20.98
N GLY A 137 -1.92 9.51 -19.81
CA GLY A 137 -3.36 9.75 -19.71
C GLY A 137 -4.23 8.50 -19.68
N GLU A 138 -3.70 7.34 -20.02
CA GLU A 138 -4.43 6.07 -20.04
C GLU A 138 -4.65 5.53 -18.63
N THR A 139 -5.69 4.69 -18.48
CA THR A 139 -6.04 4.04 -17.22
C THR A 139 -6.01 2.52 -17.40
N TYR A 140 -5.29 1.83 -16.52
CA TYR A 140 -5.31 0.39 -16.38
C TYR A 140 -6.12 -0.04 -15.15
N VAL A 141 -6.81 -1.19 -15.23
CA VAL A 141 -7.63 -1.71 -14.12
C VAL A 141 -7.06 -3.01 -13.60
N PHE A 142 -6.53 -2.97 -12.40
CA PHE A 142 -6.18 -4.17 -11.66
C PHE A 142 -7.41 -4.85 -11.06
N LYS A 143 -7.44 -6.16 -11.10
CA LYS A 143 -8.46 -7.02 -10.49
C LYS A 143 -7.79 -8.15 -9.75
N LEU A 144 -8.38 -8.60 -8.66
CA LEU A 144 -7.97 -9.86 -8.05
C LEU A 144 -8.32 -11.03 -8.96
N LEU A 145 -7.49 -12.05 -9.00
CA LEU A 145 -7.81 -13.30 -9.67
C LEU A 145 -8.99 -13.99 -8.96
N ASN A 146 -9.85 -14.67 -9.70
CA ASN A 146 -10.99 -15.37 -9.11
C ASN A 146 -10.56 -16.38 -8.03
N SER A 147 -9.49 -17.13 -8.27
CA SER A 147 -8.91 -18.05 -7.29
C SER A 147 -8.46 -17.35 -5.99
N SER A 148 -7.86 -16.16 -6.11
CA SER A 148 -7.47 -15.37 -4.93
C SER A 148 -8.68 -14.84 -4.16
N VAL A 149 -9.75 -14.46 -4.87
CA VAL A 149 -11.02 -14.04 -4.25
C VAL A 149 -11.68 -15.19 -3.52
N GLU A 150 -11.80 -16.35 -4.17
CA GLU A 150 -12.38 -17.57 -3.59
C GLU A 150 -11.57 -18.05 -2.38
N GLY A 151 -10.23 -18.02 -2.49
CA GLY A 151 -9.33 -18.34 -1.38
C GLY A 151 -9.54 -17.42 -0.19
N TRP A 152 -9.61 -16.10 -0.42
CA TRP A 152 -9.93 -15.11 0.61
C TRP A 152 -11.30 -15.38 1.26
N GLU A 153 -12.36 -15.51 0.45
CA GLU A 153 -13.72 -15.72 0.93
C GLU A 153 -13.84 -17.01 1.77
N GLY A 154 -13.19 -18.09 1.33
CA GLY A 154 -13.12 -19.36 2.06
C GLY A 154 -12.39 -19.21 3.40
N TRP A 155 -11.17 -18.68 3.34
CA TRP A 155 -10.35 -18.51 4.54
C TRP A 155 -11.00 -17.56 5.56
N ALA A 156 -11.57 -16.45 5.12
CA ALA A 156 -12.26 -15.50 5.99
C ALA A 156 -13.46 -16.12 6.70
N ARG A 157 -14.26 -16.92 5.98
CA ARG A 157 -15.41 -17.66 6.53
C ARG A 157 -14.97 -18.71 7.54
N ASP A 158 -13.98 -19.54 7.20
CA ASP A 158 -13.54 -20.67 8.01
C ASP A 158 -12.87 -20.22 9.30
N ASN A 159 -12.25 -19.02 9.30
CA ASN A 159 -11.63 -18.40 10.46
C ASN A 159 -12.52 -17.33 11.15
N HIS A 160 -13.77 -17.18 10.75
CA HIS A 160 -14.73 -16.22 11.33
C HIS A 160 -14.18 -14.79 11.38
N LEU A 161 -13.46 -14.36 10.33
CA LEU A 161 -12.80 -13.06 10.31
C LEU A 161 -13.83 -11.92 10.19
N GLN A 162 -13.56 -10.85 10.92
CA GLN A 162 -14.31 -9.61 10.71
C GLN A 162 -13.96 -9.00 9.35
N GLN A 163 -14.96 -8.35 8.73
CA GLN A 163 -14.74 -7.67 7.47
C GLN A 163 -13.75 -6.52 7.63
N PRO A 164 -12.69 -6.44 6.81
CA PRO A 164 -11.70 -5.37 6.91
C PRO A 164 -12.37 -4.02 6.61
N LYS A 165 -11.99 -2.99 7.37
CA LYS A 165 -12.50 -1.63 7.21
C LYS A 165 -11.68 -0.80 6.23
N SER A 166 -10.43 -1.19 6.02
CA SER A 166 -9.52 -0.50 5.10
C SER A 166 -8.71 -1.47 4.26
N VAL A 167 -8.42 -1.05 3.03
CA VAL A 167 -7.44 -1.67 2.15
C VAL A 167 -6.36 -0.64 1.88
N LEU A 168 -5.16 -0.89 2.41
CA LEU A 168 -4.00 -0.03 2.19
C LEU A 168 -3.36 -0.40 0.85
N VAL A 169 -2.99 0.59 0.05
CA VAL A 169 -2.27 0.37 -1.21
C VAL A 169 -0.96 1.15 -1.18
N PHE A 170 0.13 0.41 -1.30
CA PHE A 170 1.49 0.96 -1.32
C PHE A 170 2.09 0.85 -2.72
N PHE A 171 2.91 1.81 -3.07
CA PHE A 171 3.76 1.73 -4.24
C PHE A 171 4.94 0.80 -3.97
N ASN A 172 5.34 0.03 -5.00
CA ASN A 172 6.52 -0.83 -4.94
C ASN A 172 7.50 -0.54 -6.10
N PHE A 173 7.00 -0.47 -7.35
CA PHE A 173 7.86 -0.35 -8.53
C PHE A 173 7.13 0.26 -9.72
N LEU A 174 7.83 1.07 -10.52
CA LEU A 174 7.38 1.58 -11.81
C LEU A 174 8.58 1.76 -12.75
N CYS A 175 8.46 1.27 -14.00
CA CYS A 175 9.49 1.36 -15.02
C CYS A 175 8.95 1.92 -16.33
N PHE A 176 9.73 2.81 -16.96
CA PHE A 176 9.41 3.39 -18.25
C PHE A 176 9.97 2.62 -19.45
N GLY A 177 10.64 1.50 -19.21
CA GLY A 177 11.23 0.68 -20.28
C GLY A 177 12.51 1.23 -20.90
N ASP A 178 13.03 2.35 -20.42
CA ASP A 178 14.32 2.91 -20.83
C ASP A 178 15.42 2.76 -19.77
N GLY A 179 15.16 1.94 -18.77
CA GLY A 179 16.05 1.73 -17.62
C GLY A 179 15.80 2.70 -16.47
N THR A 180 14.86 3.65 -16.59
CA THR A 180 14.53 4.59 -15.53
C THR A 180 13.16 4.32 -14.92
N GLY A 181 12.96 4.76 -13.68
CA GLY A 181 11.70 4.57 -12.96
C GLY A 181 11.77 4.97 -11.52
N TRP A 182 10.89 4.36 -10.73
CA TRP A 182 10.83 4.51 -9.27
C TRP A 182 10.68 3.15 -8.60
N GLU A 183 11.24 3.01 -7.39
CA GLU A 183 11.15 1.80 -6.58
C GLU A 183 11.05 2.09 -5.09
N GLY A 184 10.57 1.08 -4.35
CA GLY A 184 10.37 1.15 -2.91
C GLY A 184 9.16 1.99 -2.50
N PRO A 185 8.70 1.84 -1.24
CA PRO A 185 7.45 2.45 -0.77
C PRO A 185 7.46 3.99 -0.76
N GLN A 186 8.63 4.60 -0.76
CA GLN A 186 8.82 6.06 -0.84
C GLN A 186 8.94 6.58 -2.28
N GLY A 187 8.92 5.70 -3.28
CA GLY A 187 9.09 6.08 -4.68
C GLY A 187 10.44 6.73 -4.94
N GLN A 188 11.53 6.04 -4.63
CA GLN A 188 12.87 6.51 -4.94
C GLN A 188 13.17 6.33 -6.43
N ARG A 189 13.74 7.36 -7.04
CA ARG A 189 14.10 7.29 -8.45
C ARG A 189 15.29 6.36 -8.66
N PHE A 190 15.22 5.54 -9.70
CA PHE A 190 16.36 4.76 -10.18
C PHE A 190 16.68 5.07 -11.64
N ASP A 191 17.94 4.85 -12.00
CA ASP A 191 18.46 4.88 -13.36
C ASP A 191 19.36 3.66 -13.52
N ARG A 192 18.83 2.62 -14.19
CA ARG A 192 19.57 1.37 -14.44
C ARG A 192 20.12 1.41 -15.83
N PRO A 193 21.46 1.33 -16.01
CA PRO A 193 22.06 1.37 -17.33
C PRO A 193 21.49 0.24 -18.20
N LYS A 194 21.17 0.56 -19.45
CA LYS A 194 20.78 -0.45 -20.44
C LYS A 194 21.89 -1.49 -20.51
N ARG A 195 21.53 -2.78 -20.49
CA ARG A 195 22.49 -3.82 -20.84
C ARG A 195 22.99 -3.51 -22.25
N LEU A 196 24.27 -3.24 -22.37
CA LEU A 196 24.94 -3.27 -23.66
C LEU A 196 24.69 -4.66 -24.22
N ALA A 197 24.16 -4.74 -25.46
CA ALA A 197 23.99 -6.02 -26.13
C ALA A 197 25.32 -6.79 -26.01
N PHE A 198 25.27 -7.98 -25.44
CA PHE A 198 26.45 -8.84 -25.29
C PHE A 198 27.04 -9.03 -26.69
N ASN A 199 28.19 -8.44 -26.94
CA ASN A 199 28.93 -8.65 -28.18
C ASN A 199 29.86 -9.85 -27.96
N PRO A 200 29.50 -11.05 -28.45
CA PRO A 200 30.28 -12.27 -28.19
C PRO A 200 31.70 -12.25 -28.81
N LEU A 201 32.04 -11.19 -29.56
CA LEU A 201 33.34 -11.09 -30.23
C LEU A 201 34.43 -10.34 -29.44
N THR A 202 34.14 -9.84 -28.25
CA THR A 202 35.11 -9.04 -27.47
C THR A 202 35.54 -9.63 -26.14
N GLU A 203 35.08 -10.81 -25.71
CA GLU A 203 35.45 -11.39 -24.42
C GLU A 203 36.22 -12.70 -24.53
N GLY A 204 37.54 -12.56 -24.64
CA GLY A 204 38.51 -13.53 -24.21
C GLY A 204 39.13 -13.11 -22.86
N LEU A 205 38.34 -12.98 -21.77
CA LEU A 205 38.88 -12.80 -20.44
C LEU A 205 38.20 -13.72 -19.42
N PRO A 206 38.94 -14.30 -18.45
CA PRO A 206 38.44 -15.34 -17.56
C PRO A 206 37.46 -14.80 -16.55
N VAL A 207 36.32 -15.50 -16.43
CA VAL A 207 35.27 -15.25 -15.44
C VAL A 207 35.84 -15.47 -14.05
N ALA A 208 36.06 -14.39 -13.32
CA ALA A 208 36.27 -14.46 -11.88
C ALA A 208 34.92 -14.79 -11.21
N ALA A 209 34.98 -15.73 -10.27
CA ALA A 209 33.87 -16.34 -9.58
C ALA A 209 32.78 -15.33 -9.10
N SER A 210 31.61 -15.44 -9.66
CA SER A 210 30.41 -14.76 -9.20
C SER A 210 29.80 -15.50 -8.02
N ASN A 211 29.60 -14.78 -6.93
CA ASN A 211 28.95 -15.19 -5.71
C ASN A 211 27.59 -15.87 -5.96
N ARG A 212 27.43 -17.02 -5.34
CA ARG A 212 26.15 -17.73 -5.19
C ARG A 212 25.16 -16.83 -4.44
N TYR A 213 24.13 -16.37 -5.13
CA TYR A 213 22.89 -16.02 -4.50
C TYR A 213 22.02 -17.26 -4.44
N ASP A 214 21.72 -17.71 -3.24
CA ASP A 214 20.84 -18.84 -2.96
C ASP A 214 19.47 -18.60 -3.59
N GLU A 215 19.11 -19.50 -4.50
CA GLU A 215 17.76 -19.73 -5.00
C GLU A 215 16.89 -20.32 -3.87
N ASN A 216 16.23 -19.45 -3.10
CA ASN A 216 15.15 -19.82 -2.19
C ASN A 216 14.00 -18.82 -2.27
N VAL A 217 13.50 -18.61 -3.49
CA VAL A 217 12.15 -18.08 -3.67
C VAL A 217 11.22 -19.28 -3.82
N ARG A 218 10.74 -19.79 -2.69
CA ARG A 218 9.57 -20.69 -2.68
C ARG A 218 8.41 -19.96 -3.34
N THR A 219 8.07 -20.40 -4.54
CA THR A 219 6.76 -20.18 -5.15
C THR A 219 5.71 -20.80 -4.21
N GLN A 220 5.00 -19.95 -3.50
CA GLN A 220 3.85 -20.31 -2.67
C GLN A 220 2.65 -20.60 -3.60
N SER A 221 2.64 -21.81 -4.17
CA SER A 221 1.50 -22.38 -4.90
C SER A 221 1.13 -23.72 -4.30
N ASP A 222 0.90 -23.79 -3.00
CA ASP A 222 0.27 -24.98 -2.41
C ASP A 222 -0.39 -24.53 -1.10
N PHE A 223 -1.67 -24.21 -1.20
CA PHE A 223 -2.59 -24.26 -0.07
C PHE A 223 -3.35 -25.58 -0.14
N PRO A 224 -3.46 -26.31 0.97
CA PRO A 224 -4.37 -27.46 1.08
C PRO A 224 -5.82 -27.04 1.04
#